data_715ffc1d95e55794fb15e95b10b75f5b
#
_entry.id   715ffc1d95e55794fb15e95b10b75f5b
#
_cell.length_a   1.000
_cell.length_b   1.000
_cell.length_c   1.000
_cell.angle_alpha   90.00
_cell.angle_beta   90.00
_cell.angle_gamma   90.00
#
_symmetry.space_group_name_H-M   'P 1'
#
loop_
_entity.id
_entity.type
_entity.pdbx_description
1 polymer ?
#
loop_
_entity_poly.entity_id
_entity_poly.type
_entity_poly.pdbx_seq_one_letter_code
_entity_poly.pdbx_strand_id
1 'polypeptide(L)'
;MNRTDGYTTDVSFPAFFYKEMQPLWLSSVALMQGFSRPDVTGPFRFCELGCSVGINLLVAAACHPDADFTGVDFNAGHLESARDAARAAGLQNIRFIHAGFAEFTADNRAQYDFITSHGVWSWIAPEHRNALLQCVNHSLKPGGLFYLHYMTHPGSTGMMPLQNLLNVFAQQIPASSSKQIAMALKLVRQLADKGLFADQPETLRHLGNLEGKDPNHLAHEFLTDHWQPQHAVELHQQIGTIGLSLIGSADVFNNLDPALSIPGNLQGLIRQTAVPMLAETLKDLARNTHQRMDLFQRTPAPLPQDALITGLQGMRFTLLPGARTSGPTIYATPIGDVQAPEALIAPLLKSLDQGPQSVRDLVRLPAFAGNLGTLLQSLQLLMMQEIIHPILQDSPNETAPIALSQWFADHAASFAVVGECGTAIRTAN
;
A
#
# COMPACT_ATOMS: atom_id res chain seq x y z
N MET A 1 17.11 25.31 -8.34
CA MET A 1 15.91 25.19 -7.47
C MET A 1 15.75 23.72 -7.14
N ASN A 2 15.53 23.38 -5.88
CA ASN A 2 15.48 21.98 -5.44
C ASN A 2 14.06 21.39 -5.56
N ARG A 3 13.12 22.08 -6.24
CA ARG A 3 11.71 21.71 -6.35
C ARG A 3 11.17 21.92 -7.74
N THR A 4 10.29 21.01 -8.14
CA THR A 4 9.47 21.13 -9.36
C THR A 4 8.00 21.05 -8.94
N ASP A 5 7.19 22.01 -9.35
CA ASP A 5 5.75 22.11 -8.99
C ASP A 5 5.49 21.96 -7.48
N GLY A 6 6.35 22.56 -6.64
CA GLY A 6 6.25 22.51 -5.19
C GLY A 6 6.74 21.20 -4.56
N TYR A 7 7.25 20.24 -5.31
CA TYR A 7 7.76 18.95 -4.82
C TYR A 7 9.28 18.85 -4.92
N THR A 8 9.91 18.19 -3.93
CA THR A 8 11.37 18.00 -3.83
C THR A 8 11.90 17.04 -4.91
N THR A 9 12.98 17.45 -5.61
CA THR A 9 13.56 16.67 -6.72
C THR A 9 15.07 16.47 -6.66
N ASP A 10 15.76 17.07 -5.70
CA ASP A 10 17.22 17.08 -5.59
C ASP A 10 17.81 16.02 -4.66
N VAL A 11 16.96 15.17 -4.09
CA VAL A 11 17.35 14.05 -3.24
C VAL A 11 16.70 12.77 -3.74
N SER A 12 17.40 11.64 -3.62
CA SER A 12 16.88 10.34 -4.02
C SER A 12 15.80 9.90 -3.04
N PHE A 13 14.71 9.31 -3.57
CA PHE A 13 13.70 8.67 -2.76
C PHE A 13 14.27 7.33 -2.24
N PRO A 14 14.14 7.01 -0.93
CA PRO A 14 14.56 5.72 -0.40
C PRO A 14 13.78 4.57 -1.03
N ALA A 15 14.41 3.39 -1.14
CA ALA A 15 13.75 2.19 -1.63
C ALA A 15 12.72 1.69 -0.59
N PHE A 16 11.44 1.69 -0.97
CA PHE A 16 10.35 1.10 -0.19
C PHE A 16 9.62 0.05 -1.02
N PHE A 17 9.21 -1.01 -0.36
CA PHE A 17 8.36 -2.04 -0.94
C PHE A 17 7.04 -2.11 -0.16
N TYR A 18 5.93 -2.20 -0.89
CA TYR A 18 4.57 -2.31 -0.37
C TYR A 18 3.89 -3.52 -0.99
N LYS A 19 3.69 -4.58 -0.21
CA LYS A 19 2.99 -5.80 -0.65
C LYS A 19 1.57 -5.52 -1.13
N GLU A 20 0.95 -4.49 -0.55
CA GLU A 20 -0.40 -4.03 -0.85
C GLU A 20 -0.58 -3.54 -2.29
N MET A 21 0.52 -3.23 -2.99
CA MET A 21 0.51 -2.81 -4.40
C MET A 21 0.65 -3.98 -5.38
N GLN A 22 0.96 -5.20 -4.90
CA GLN A 22 1.26 -6.32 -5.78
C GLN A 22 -0.01 -6.87 -6.46
N PRO A 23 0.06 -7.28 -7.74
CA PRO A 23 -1.12 -7.75 -8.50
C PRO A 23 -1.88 -8.87 -7.81
N LEU A 24 -1.17 -9.89 -7.29
CA LEU A 24 -1.77 -11.01 -6.58
C LEU A 24 -2.47 -10.57 -5.30
N TRP A 25 -1.87 -9.65 -4.54
CA TRP A 25 -2.47 -9.09 -3.34
C TRP A 25 -3.78 -8.36 -3.65
N LEU A 26 -3.75 -7.42 -4.60
CA LEU A 26 -4.93 -6.64 -4.99
C LEU A 26 -6.05 -7.52 -5.52
N SER A 27 -5.71 -8.51 -6.36
CA SER A 27 -6.64 -9.51 -6.88
C SER A 27 -7.24 -10.35 -5.75
N SER A 28 -6.43 -10.77 -4.78
CA SER A 28 -6.89 -11.55 -3.61
C SER A 28 -7.83 -10.74 -2.72
N VAL A 29 -7.50 -9.48 -2.47
CA VAL A 29 -8.35 -8.57 -1.69
C VAL A 29 -9.70 -8.35 -2.38
N ALA A 30 -9.73 -8.08 -3.68
CA ALA A 30 -10.98 -7.90 -4.42
C ALA A 30 -11.90 -9.13 -4.30
N LEU A 31 -11.34 -10.35 -4.42
CA LEU A 31 -12.09 -11.60 -4.23
C LEU A 31 -12.60 -11.76 -2.79
N MET A 32 -11.76 -11.48 -1.78
CA MET A 32 -12.15 -11.55 -0.37
C MET A 32 -13.27 -10.56 -0.03
N GLN A 33 -13.35 -9.43 -0.76
CA GLN A 33 -14.44 -8.45 -0.64
C GLN A 33 -15.67 -8.81 -1.48
N GLY A 34 -15.68 -9.95 -2.19
CA GLY A 34 -16.82 -10.44 -2.93
C GLY A 34 -16.94 -9.90 -4.36
N PHE A 35 -15.91 -9.32 -4.92
CA PHE A 35 -15.92 -8.74 -6.27
C PHE A 35 -15.17 -9.59 -7.28
N SER A 36 -15.55 -9.45 -8.55
CA SER A 36 -14.76 -9.95 -9.67
C SER A 36 -13.38 -9.28 -9.67
N ARG A 37 -12.39 -9.94 -10.24
CA ARG A 37 -11.00 -9.48 -10.22
C ARG A 37 -10.30 -9.76 -11.55
N PRO A 38 -9.27 -8.98 -11.92
CA PRO A 38 -8.39 -9.38 -13.01
C PRO A 38 -7.67 -10.69 -12.67
N ASP A 39 -7.51 -11.54 -13.68
CA ASP A 39 -6.71 -12.76 -13.57
C ASP A 39 -5.22 -12.42 -13.61
N VAL A 40 -4.48 -12.90 -12.63
CA VAL A 40 -3.03 -12.68 -12.51
C VAL A 40 -2.21 -13.94 -12.84
N THR A 41 -2.87 -15.03 -13.27
CA THR A 41 -2.20 -16.27 -13.68
C THR A 41 -1.85 -16.29 -15.17
N GLY A 42 -2.38 -15.36 -15.95
CA GLY A 42 -2.13 -15.16 -17.37
C GLY A 42 -1.64 -13.75 -17.70
N PRO A 43 -1.68 -13.35 -18.97
CA PRO A 43 -1.28 -12.00 -19.39
C PRO A 43 -2.23 -10.92 -18.85
N PHE A 44 -1.68 -9.90 -18.23
CA PHE A 44 -2.39 -8.68 -17.82
C PHE A 44 -1.51 -7.44 -17.99
N ARG A 45 -2.08 -6.26 -17.83
CA ARG A 45 -1.34 -5.00 -17.89
C ARG A 45 -1.47 -4.23 -16.59
N PHE A 46 -0.34 -3.76 -16.10
CA PHE A 46 -0.23 -3.03 -14.85
C PHE A 46 0.44 -1.68 -15.07
N CYS A 47 -0.08 -0.62 -14.44
CA CYS A 47 0.51 0.71 -14.49
C CYS A 47 0.65 1.29 -13.10
N GLU A 48 1.84 1.83 -12.77
CA GLU A 48 2.07 2.59 -11.55
C GLU A 48 2.30 4.07 -11.89
N LEU A 49 1.46 4.95 -11.33
CA LEU A 49 1.52 6.39 -11.50
C LEU A 49 2.26 7.02 -10.32
N GLY A 50 3.43 7.62 -10.58
CA GLY A 50 4.38 8.07 -9.56
C GLY A 50 5.23 6.91 -9.05
N CYS A 51 5.85 6.14 -9.96
CA CYS A 51 6.56 4.92 -9.62
C CYS A 51 7.93 5.13 -8.97
N SER A 52 8.44 6.37 -8.92
CA SER A 52 9.76 6.70 -8.35
C SER A 52 10.87 5.77 -8.90
N VAL A 53 11.67 5.14 -8.02
CA VAL A 53 12.71 4.17 -8.35
C VAL A 53 12.18 2.77 -8.72
N GLY A 54 10.88 2.59 -8.83
CA GLY A 54 10.20 1.43 -9.43
C GLY A 54 10.23 0.13 -8.64
N ILE A 55 10.55 0.13 -7.34
CA ILE A 55 10.75 -1.10 -6.54
C ILE A 55 9.55 -2.05 -6.64
N ASN A 56 8.32 -1.53 -6.47
CA ASN A 56 7.10 -2.35 -6.52
C ASN A 56 6.87 -2.98 -7.89
N LEU A 57 7.07 -2.18 -8.96
CA LEU A 57 6.94 -2.65 -10.34
C LEU A 57 8.02 -3.68 -10.72
N LEU A 58 9.26 -3.49 -10.26
CA LEU A 58 10.36 -4.42 -10.52
C LEU A 58 10.07 -5.79 -9.91
N VAL A 59 9.60 -5.82 -8.65
CA VAL A 59 9.18 -7.07 -8.00
C VAL A 59 8.03 -7.72 -8.75
N ALA A 60 6.99 -6.95 -9.09
CA ALA A 60 5.84 -7.47 -9.82
C ALA A 60 6.25 -8.03 -11.19
N ALA A 61 7.08 -7.31 -11.96
CA ALA A 61 7.56 -7.74 -13.27
C ALA A 61 8.43 -9.00 -13.22
N ALA A 62 9.28 -9.12 -12.18
CA ALA A 62 10.11 -10.31 -11.99
C ALA A 62 9.28 -11.57 -11.69
N CYS A 63 8.12 -11.41 -11.02
CA CYS A 63 7.25 -12.52 -10.64
C CYS A 63 6.19 -12.88 -11.69
N HIS A 64 5.88 -11.99 -12.64
CA HIS A 64 4.83 -12.17 -13.66
C HIS A 64 5.40 -11.97 -15.07
N PRO A 65 6.16 -12.94 -15.61
CA PRO A 65 6.87 -12.77 -16.88
C PRO A 65 5.96 -12.58 -18.10
N ASP A 66 4.70 -13.04 -18.02
CA ASP A 66 3.71 -12.95 -19.11
C ASP A 66 2.87 -11.66 -19.06
N ALA A 67 3.06 -10.81 -18.05
CA ALA A 67 2.34 -9.55 -17.90
C ALA A 67 3.19 -8.35 -18.34
N ASP A 68 2.54 -7.25 -18.74
CA ASP A 68 3.18 -5.99 -19.14
C ASP A 68 3.10 -4.95 -18.04
N PHE A 69 4.24 -4.38 -17.66
CA PHE A 69 4.34 -3.35 -16.61
C PHE A 69 4.75 -1.99 -17.17
N THR A 70 4.10 -0.94 -16.70
CA THR A 70 4.41 0.45 -17.06
C THR A 70 4.57 1.29 -15.80
N GLY A 71 5.73 1.91 -15.61
CA GLY A 71 5.97 2.92 -14.57
C GLY A 71 5.98 4.32 -15.18
N VAL A 72 5.30 5.24 -14.56
CA VAL A 72 5.26 6.66 -14.97
C VAL A 72 5.76 7.50 -13.82
N ASP A 73 6.76 8.34 -14.08
CA ASP A 73 7.26 9.32 -13.10
C ASP A 73 7.81 10.55 -13.83
N PHE A 74 7.73 11.71 -13.19
CA PHE A 74 8.26 12.96 -13.73
C PHE A 74 9.75 13.17 -13.38
N ASN A 75 10.34 12.35 -12.51
CA ASN A 75 11.74 12.44 -12.11
C ASN A 75 12.60 11.49 -12.94
N ALA A 76 13.33 12.06 -13.90
CA ALA A 76 14.21 11.29 -14.80
C ALA A 76 15.28 10.47 -14.06
N GLY A 77 15.85 11.02 -12.97
CA GLY A 77 16.90 10.35 -12.19
C GLY A 77 16.39 9.10 -11.47
N HIS A 78 15.16 9.14 -10.94
CA HIS A 78 14.51 7.96 -10.35
C HIS A 78 14.31 6.85 -11.39
N LEU A 79 13.83 7.23 -12.59
CA LEU A 79 13.59 6.27 -13.66
C LEU A 79 14.88 5.67 -14.25
N GLU A 80 15.99 6.38 -14.19
CA GLU A 80 17.29 5.84 -14.61
C GLU A 80 17.72 4.70 -13.69
N SER A 81 17.63 4.89 -12.37
CA SER A 81 17.86 3.84 -11.36
C SER A 81 16.93 2.63 -11.56
N ALA A 82 15.64 2.87 -11.84
CA ALA A 82 14.67 1.81 -12.09
C ALA A 82 15.02 0.99 -13.36
N ARG A 83 15.47 1.66 -14.45
CA ARG A 83 15.91 1.01 -15.68
C ARG A 83 17.18 0.19 -15.50
N ASP A 84 18.10 0.66 -14.65
CA ASP A 84 19.33 -0.08 -14.31
C ASP A 84 19.00 -1.39 -13.59
N ALA A 85 18.11 -1.33 -12.60
CA ALA A 85 17.62 -2.51 -11.90
C ALA A 85 16.93 -3.51 -12.84
N ALA A 86 16.05 -3.02 -13.71
CA ALA A 86 15.36 -3.87 -14.69
C ALA A 86 16.34 -4.58 -15.64
N ARG A 87 17.37 -3.87 -16.14
CA ARG A 87 18.42 -4.46 -16.97
C ARG A 87 19.23 -5.51 -16.22
N ALA A 88 19.62 -5.21 -14.98
CA ALA A 88 20.39 -6.14 -14.15
C ALA A 88 19.62 -7.43 -13.86
N ALA A 89 18.30 -7.35 -13.65
CA ALA A 89 17.43 -8.50 -13.44
C ALA A 89 16.97 -9.18 -14.75
N GLY A 90 17.37 -8.67 -15.94
CA GLY A 90 17.00 -9.24 -17.24
C GLY A 90 15.53 -9.07 -17.60
N LEU A 91 14.81 -8.13 -16.99
CA LEU A 91 13.37 -7.90 -17.21
C LEU A 91 13.13 -7.30 -18.61
N GLN A 92 12.23 -7.91 -19.39
CA GLN A 92 11.85 -7.46 -20.73
C GLN A 92 10.39 -6.98 -20.79
N ASN A 93 9.62 -7.21 -19.73
CA ASN A 93 8.19 -6.97 -19.65
C ASN A 93 7.84 -5.68 -18.85
N ILE A 94 8.82 -4.78 -18.69
CA ILE A 94 8.66 -3.53 -17.95
C ILE A 94 9.21 -2.34 -18.74
N ARG A 95 8.51 -1.22 -18.69
CA ARG A 95 8.96 0.05 -19.26
C ARG A 95 8.71 1.20 -18.29
N PHE A 96 9.62 2.18 -18.31
CA PHE A 96 9.55 3.39 -17.50
C PHE A 96 9.42 4.62 -18.41
N ILE A 97 8.38 5.43 -18.19
CA ILE A 97 8.02 6.60 -18.98
C ILE A 97 8.25 7.86 -18.16
N HIS A 98 9.14 8.73 -18.65
CA HIS A 98 9.39 10.03 -18.06
C HIS A 98 8.34 11.01 -18.57
N ALA A 99 7.31 11.27 -17.78
CA ALA A 99 6.21 12.16 -18.12
C ALA A 99 5.44 12.60 -16.88
N GLY A 100 4.79 13.76 -16.96
CA GLY A 100 3.70 14.12 -16.05
C GLY A 100 2.40 13.36 -16.42
N PHE A 101 1.43 13.31 -15.51
CA PHE A 101 0.21 12.52 -15.73
C PHE A 101 -0.62 12.99 -16.93
N ALA A 102 -0.71 14.32 -17.17
CA ALA A 102 -1.41 14.86 -18.31
C ALA A 102 -0.73 14.50 -19.64
N GLU A 103 0.59 14.61 -19.70
CA GLU A 103 1.40 14.25 -20.86
C GLU A 103 1.29 12.75 -21.15
N PHE A 104 1.47 11.91 -20.14
CA PHE A 104 1.28 10.47 -20.29
C PHE A 104 -0.12 10.12 -20.82
N THR A 105 -1.17 10.75 -20.28
CA THR A 105 -2.55 10.50 -20.73
C THR A 105 -2.74 10.85 -22.21
N ALA A 106 -2.16 11.95 -22.67
CA ALA A 106 -2.27 12.37 -24.08
C ALA A 106 -1.65 11.35 -25.06
N ASP A 107 -0.54 10.74 -24.69
CA ASP A 107 0.21 9.82 -25.53
C ASP A 107 -0.16 8.34 -25.34
N ASN A 108 -0.72 7.97 -24.16
CA ASN A 108 -1.04 6.59 -23.84
C ASN A 108 -2.24 6.07 -24.63
N ARG A 109 -2.08 4.88 -25.21
CA ARG A 109 -3.17 4.13 -25.90
C ARG A 109 -3.41 2.76 -25.26
N ALA A 110 -2.64 2.42 -24.22
CA ALA A 110 -2.81 1.16 -23.50
C ALA A 110 -3.97 1.23 -22.52
N GLN A 111 -4.62 0.10 -22.32
CA GLN A 111 -5.61 -0.12 -21.28
C GLN A 111 -5.06 -1.11 -20.26
N TYR A 112 -5.24 -0.82 -18.97
CA TYR A 112 -4.64 -1.57 -17.85
C TYR A 112 -5.70 -2.31 -17.05
N ASP A 113 -5.33 -3.48 -16.56
CA ASP A 113 -6.12 -4.27 -15.62
C ASP A 113 -5.98 -3.73 -14.19
N PHE A 114 -4.78 -3.19 -13.90
CA PHE A 114 -4.45 -2.55 -12.64
C PHE A 114 -3.82 -1.18 -12.89
N ILE A 115 -4.23 -0.19 -12.11
CA ILE A 115 -3.50 1.07 -11.96
C ILE A 115 -3.26 1.29 -10.46
N THR A 116 -2.03 1.66 -10.09
CA THR A 116 -1.67 1.96 -8.71
C THR A 116 -1.05 3.34 -8.61
N SER A 117 -1.27 4.01 -7.47
CA SER A 117 -0.55 5.23 -7.10
C SER A 117 -0.35 5.27 -5.58
N HIS A 118 0.91 5.28 -5.15
CA HIS A 118 1.28 5.26 -3.74
C HIS A 118 2.20 6.41 -3.41
N GLY A 119 1.92 7.12 -2.29
CA GLY A 119 2.74 8.24 -1.85
C GLY A 119 2.73 9.46 -2.79
N VAL A 120 1.66 9.63 -3.56
CA VAL A 120 1.54 10.71 -4.57
C VAL A 120 0.42 11.68 -4.21
N TRP A 121 -0.79 11.19 -4.05
CA TRP A 121 -2.02 11.99 -3.99
C TRP A 121 -1.97 13.16 -3.01
N SER A 122 -1.51 12.92 -1.79
CA SER A 122 -1.49 13.93 -0.72
C SER A 122 -0.34 14.94 -0.84
N TRP A 123 0.59 14.74 -1.77
CA TRP A 123 1.81 15.54 -1.93
C TRP A 123 1.83 16.41 -3.18
N ILE A 124 0.86 16.26 -4.08
CA ILE A 124 0.80 16.98 -5.37
C ILE A 124 -0.31 18.02 -5.39
N ALA A 125 -0.16 19.00 -6.27
CA ALA A 125 -1.12 20.07 -6.51
C ALA A 125 -2.48 19.54 -7.00
N PRO A 126 -3.59 20.28 -6.77
CA PRO A 126 -4.92 19.87 -7.22
C PRO A 126 -5.02 19.59 -8.73
N GLU A 127 -4.32 20.35 -9.56
CA GLU A 127 -4.25 20.13 -11.00
C GLU A 127 -3.62 18.78 -11.36
N HIS A 128 -2.59 18.35 -10.64
CA HIS A 128 -1.96 17.05 -10.86
C HIS A 128 -2.83 15.90 -10.32
N ARG A 129 -3.59 16.12 -9.25
CA ARG A 129 -4.62 15.14 -8.78
C ARG A 129 -5.69 14.94 -9.85
N ASN A 130 -6.16 16.02 -10.46
CA ASN A 130 -7.12 15.95 -11.56
C ASN A 130 -6.53 15.23 -12.77
N ALA A 131 -5.27 15.51 -13.14
CA ALA A 131 -4.58 14.84 -14.24
C ALA A 131 -4.41 13.32 -13.96
N LEU A 132 -4.08 12.94 -12.71
CA LEU A 132 -4.02 11.54 -12.30
C LEU A 132 -5.39 10.85 -12.47
N LEU A 133 -6.48 11.46 -12.02
CA LEU A 133 -7.82 10.90 -12.19
C LEU A 133 -8.21 10.79 -13.67
N GLN A 134 -7.85 11.76 -14.51
CA GLN A 134 -8.07 11.68 -15.96
C GLN A 134 -7.27 10.53 -16.58
N CYS A 135 -6.04 10.31 -16.13
CA CYS A 135 -5.22 9.18 -16.56
C CYS A 135 -5.89 7.84 -16.19
N VAL A 136 -6.35 7.70 -14.95
CA VAL A 136 -7.08 6.50 -14.50
C VAL A 136 -8.37 6.32 -15.30
N ASN A 137 -9.13 7.40 -15.51
CA ASN A 137 -10.37 7.35 -16.28
C ASN A 137 -10.15 6.91 -17.73
N HIS A 138 -9.09 7.40 -18.36
CA HIS A 138 -8.74 7.06 -19.74
C HIS A 138 -8.22 5.63 -19.88
N SER A 139 -7.44 5.14 -18.91
CA SER A 139 -6.59 3.98 -19.11
C SER A 139 -6.99 2.73 -18.33
N LEU A 140 -7.92 2.80 -17.36
CA LEU A 140 -8.34 1.63 -16.60
C LEU A 140 -9.46 0.89 -17.34
N LYS A 141 -9.32 -0.42 -17.53
CA LYS A 141 -10.34 -1.30 -18.14
C LYS A 141 -11.63 -1.38 -17.30
N PRO A 142 -12.78 -1.71 -17.92
CA PRO A 142 -13.94 -2.18 -17.16
C PRO A 142 -13.57 -3.40 -16.31
N GLY A 143 -14.01 -3.45 -15.05
CA GLY A 143 -13.60 -4.48 -14.08
C GLY A 143 -12.17 -4.34 -13.53
N GLY A 144 -11.38 -3.41 -14.08
CA GLY A 144 -10.02 -3.13 -13.62
C GLY A 144 -9.99 -2.53 -12.21
N LEU A 145 -8.85 -2.69 -11.53
CA LEU A 145 -8.64 -2.24 -10.17
C LEU A 145 -7.74 -1.01 -10.11
N PHE A 146 -8.16 0.00 -9.34
CA PHE A 146 -7.37 1.17 -9.01
C PHE A 146 -7.04 1.19 -7.52
N TYR A 147 -5.74 1.13 -7.19
CA TYR A 147 -5.22 1.29 -5.85
C TYR A 147 -4.76 2.73 -5.64
N LEU A 148 -5.17 3.33 -4.52
CA LEU A 148 -4.73 4.68 -4.14
C LEU A 148 -4.34 4.75 -2.67
N HIS A 149 -3.08 5.18 -2.41
CA HIS A 149 -2.62 5.56 -1.09
C HIS A 149 -2.71 7.07 -0.90
N TYR A 150 -3.24 7.49 0.25
CA TYR A 150 -3.36 8.91 0.63
C TYR A 150 -3.41 9.10 2.15
N MET A 151 -2.98 10.30 2.58
CA MET A 151 -3.11 10.71 3.99
C MET A 151 -4.56 11.10 4.28
N THR A 152 -5.06 10.72 5.47
CA THR A 152 -6.46 10.97 5.82
C THR A 152 -6.64 11.58 7.23
N HIS A 153 -7.78 12.24 7.42
CA HIS A 153 -8.26 12.65 8.72
C HIS A 153 -8.96 11.48 9.43
N PRO A 154 -8.89 11.45 10.80
CA PRO A 154 -8.33 12.47 11.69
C PRO A 154 -6.83 12.30 11.97
N GLY A 155 -6.25 11.12 11.77
CA GLY A 155 -4.91 10.77 12.26
C GLY A 155 -3.80 11.68 11.76
N SER A 156 -3.88 12.15 10.49
CA SER A 156 -2.89 13.07 9.92
C SER A 156 -3.15 14.54 10.25
N THR A 157 -4.24 14.89 10.93
CA THR A 157 -4.58 16.28 11.27
C THR A 157 -3.49 16.93 12.11
N GLY A 158 -2.98 16.22 13.13
CA GLY A 158 -1.93 16.71 14.03
C GLY A 158 -0.57 16.92 13.37
N MET A 159 -0.36 16.39 12.17
CA MET A 159 0.87 16.59 11.40
C MET A 159 0.87 17.90 10.61
N MET A 160 -0.28 18.47 10.28
CA MET A 160 -0.40 19.66 9.43
C MET A 160 0.39 20.88 9.95
N PRO A 161 0.27 21.28 11.25
CA PRO A 161 1.06 22.39 11.77
C PRO A 161 2.56 22.13 11.70
N LEU A 162 2.98 20.89 11.96
CA LEU A 162 4.38 20.47 11.90
C LEU A 162 4.91 20.51 10.47
N GLN A 163 4.19 19.91 9.52
CA GLN A 163 4.55 19.91 8.11
C GLN A 163 4.69 21.35 7.58
N ASN A 164 3.70 22.20 7.83
CA ASN A 164 3.72 23.58 7.38
C ASN A 164 4.96 24.33 7.92
N LEU A 165 5.23 24.21 9.21
CA LEU A 165 6.37 24.91 9.86
C LEU A 165 7.72 24.40 9.32
N LEU A 166 7.88 23.09 9.15
CA LEU A 166 9.07 22.48 8.57
C LEU A 166 9.30 22.97 7.15
N ASN A 167 8.24 23.00 6.34
CA ASN A 167 8.33 23.45 4.94
C ASN A 167 8.68 24.95 4.83
N VAL A 168 8.03 25.80 5.62
CA VAL A 168 8.31 27.25 5.65
C VAL A 168 9.74 27.53 6.10
N PHE A 169 10.25 26.86 7.14
CA PHE A 169 11.63 27.05 7.58
C PHE A 169 12.64 26.54 6.56
N ALA A 170 12.38 25.37 5.97
CA ALA A 170 13.26 24.81 4.96
C ALA A 170 13.46 25.74 3.76
N GLN A 171 12.40 26.42 3.32
CA GLN A 171 12.47 27.39 2.21
C GLN A 171 13.42 28.58 2.48
N GLN A 172 13.70 28.90 3.74
CA GLN A 172 14.61 29.99 4.11
C GLN A 172 16.08 29.52 4.21
N ILE A 173 16.36 28.23 4.02
CA ILE A 173 17.70 27.64 4.19
C ILE A 173 18.30 27.37 2.81
N PRO A 174 19.41 28.06 2.40
CA PRO A 174 20.05 27.85 1.10
C PRO A 174 20.93 26.60 1.12
N ALA A 175 20.33 25.41 1.06
CA ALA A 175 21.00 24.11 1.10
C ALA A 175 20.24 23.07 0.26
N SER A 176 20.76 21.82 0.17
CA SER A 176 20.00 20.68 -0.38
C SER A 176 18.79 20.37 0.51
N SER A 177 17.75 19.77 -0.05
CA SER A 177 16.51 19.44 0.67
C SER A 177 16.76 18.57 1.90
N SER A 178 17.70 17.62 1.84
CA SER A 178 18.13 16.81 2.98
C SER A 178 18.70 17.65 4.14
N LYS A 179 19.52 18.65 3.82
CA LYS A 179 20.07 19.59 4.83
C LYS A 179 19.00 20.56 5.32
N GLN A 180 18.14 21.04 4.43
CA GLN A 180 17.02 21.93 4.77
C GLN A 180 16.12 21.31 5.83
N ILE A 181 15.65 20.08 5.62
CA ILE A 181 14.75 19.40 6.57
C ILE A 181 15.45 19.12 7.91
N ALA A 182 16.72 18.70 7.89
CA ALA A 182 17.46 18.44 9.12
C ALA A 182 17.62 19.71 9.98
N MET A 183 17.91 20.85 9.36
CA MET A 183 18.04 22.14 10.05
C MET A 183 16.67 22.66 10.52
N ALA A 184 15.63 22.56 9.70
CA ALA A 184 14.27 22.94 10.06
C ALA A 184 13.75 22.11 11.25
N LEU A 185 13.99 20.81 11.25
CA LEU A 185 13.60 19.91 12.34
C LEU A 185 14.30 20.28 13.65
N LYS A 186 15.60 20.57 13.59
CA LYS A 186 16.35 21.04 14.78
C LYS A 186 15.77 22.34 15.35
N LEU A 187 15.40 23.30 14.50
CA LEU A 187 14.79 24.57 14.92
C LEU A 187 13.41 24.33 15.54
N VAL A 188 12.56 23.51 14.90
CA VAL A 188 11.22 23.19 15.43
C VAL A 188 11.30 22.53 16.80
N ARG A 189 12.29 21.65 17.03
CA ARG A 189 12.52 21.05 18.36
C ARG A 189 12.89 22.09 19.40
N GLN A 190 13.81 22.98 19.11
CA GLN A 190 14.20 24.06 20.02
C GLN A 190 13.00 24.94 20.39
N LEU A 191 12.07 25.15 19.47
CA LEU A 191 10.83 25.89 19.74
C LEU A 191 9.85 25.07 20.56
N ALA A 192 9.73 23.77 20.30
CA ALA A 192 8.89 22.85 21.09
C ALA A 192 9.38 22.77 22.55
N ASP A 193 10.69 22.70 22.79
CA ASP A 193 11.31 22.72 24.11
C ASP A 193 10.98 24.01 24.91
N LYS A 194 10.64 25.09 24.17
CA LYS A 194 10.23 26.38 24.75
C LYS A 194 8.71 26.53 24.84
N GLY A 195 7.95 25.46 24.59
CA GLY A 195 6.49 25.42 24.75
C GLY A 195 5.71 25.60 23.44
N LEU A 196 6.35 25.67 22.27
CA LEU A 196 5.61 25.57 21.01
C LEU A 196 4.91 24.21 20.95
N PHE A 197 3.64 24.20 20.58
CA PHE A 197 2.78 23.00 20.56
C PHE A 197 2.41 22.44 21.96
N ALA A 198 2.60 23.19 23.06
CA ALA A 198 2.26 22.71 24.42
C ALA A 198 0.81 22.21 24.53
N ASP A 199 -0.12 22.87 23.83
CA ASP A 199 -1.54 22.51 23.79
C ASP A 199 -1.91 21.58 22.61
N GLN A 200 -0.90 20.98 21.93
CA GLN A 200 -1.06 20.12 20.76
C GLN A 200 -0.30 18.81 20.95
N PRO A 201 -0.75 17.91 21.84
CA PRO A 201 -0.01 16.70 22.20
C PRO A 201 0.21 15.76 21.01
N GLU A 202 -0.73 15.68 20.06
CA GLU A 202 -0.58 14.91 18.83
C GLU A 202 0.56 15.43 17.96
N THR A 203 0.67 16.74 17.77
CA THR A 203 1.77 17.38 17.03
C THR A 203 3.12 17.08 17.67
N LEU A 204 3.20 17.15 19.01
CA LEU A 204 4.42 16.81 19.76
C LEU A 204 4.76 15.32 19.61
N ARG A 205 3.77 14.44 19.65
CA ARG A 205 3.98 13.00 19.40
C ARG A 205 4.54 12.76 18.00
N HIS A 206 3.97 13.40 16.98
CA HIS A 206 4.49 13.31 15.60
C HIS A 206 5.92 13.84 15.51
N LEU A 207 6.22 14.98 16.12
CA LEU A 207 7.59 15.52 16.16
C LEU A 207 8.57 14.51 16.78
N GLY A 208 8.19 13.85 17.88
CA GLY A 208 8.98 12.78 18.50
C GLY A 208 9.27 11.62 17.55
N ASN A 209 8.28 11.21 16.76
CA ASN A 209 8.40 10.10 15.80
C ASN A 209 9.31 10.39 14.60
N LEU A 210 9.75 11.63 14.40
CA LEU A 210 10.69 11.98 13.32
C LEU A 210 12.16 11.81 13.73
N GLU A 211 12.43 11.48 15.00
CA GLU A 211 13.80 11.27 15.47
C GLU A 211 14.49 10.10 14.80
N GLY A 212 15.75 10.32 14.38
CA GLY A 212 16.57 9.28 13.79
C GLY A 212 16.13 8.81 12.39
N LYS A 213 15.08 9.40 11.82
CA LYS A 213 14.65 9.06 10.44
C LYS A 213 15.61 9.67 9.41
N ASP A 214 15.72 8.98 8.26
CA ASP A 214 16.54 9.43 7.13
C ASP A 214 16.10 10.82 6.64
N PRO A 215 17.00 11.81 6.57
CA PRO A 215 16.68 13.15 6.09
C PRO A 215 16.18 13.18 4.63
N ASN A 216 16.59 12.25 3.77
CA ASN A 216 16.09 12.18 2.40
C ASN A 216 14.60 11.80 2.40
N HIS A 217 14.23 10.78 3.19
CA HIS A 217 12.83 10.42 3.37
C HIS A 217 12.01 11.58 3.94
N LEU A 218 12.49 12.23 5.00
CA LEU A 218 11.80 13.38 5.60
C LEU A 218 11.64 14.56 4.64
N ALA A 219 12.62 14.77 3.74
CA ALA A 219 12.53 15.84 2.73
C ALA A 219 11.36 15.57 1.75
N HIS A 220 11.23 14.34 1.26
CA HIS A 220 10.12 13.96 0.40
C HIS A 220 8.78 14.02 1.12
N GLU A 221 8.73 13.62 2.39
CA GLU A 221 7.51 13.60 3.19
C GLU A 221 7.00 15.00 3.54
N PHE A 222 7.89 15.93 3.93
CA PHE A 222 7.50 17.21 4.54
C PHE A 222 7.80 18.45 3.68
N LEU A 223 8.71 18.37 2.71
CA LEU A 223 9.10 19.55 1.91
C LEU A 223 8.30 19.64 0.60
N THR A 224 7.00 19.53 0.68
CA THR A 224 6.08 19.83 -0.40
C THR A 224 5.17 20.99 -0.03
N ASP A 225 4.77 21.79 -1.03
CA ASP A 225 3.86 22.93 -0.86
C ASP A 225 2.39 22.48 -0.86
N HIS A 226 2.12 21.24 -1.22
CA HIS A 226 0.78 20.70 -1.46
C HIS A 226 0.38 19.56 -0.49
N TRP A 227 1.08 19.41 0.62
CA TRP A 227 0.79 18.37 1.61
C TRP A 227 -0.62 18.54 2.18
N GLN A 228 -1.52 17.61 1.87
CA GLN A 228 -2.93 17.74 2.21
C GLN A 228 -3.58 16.39 2.50
N PRO A 229 -3.81 16.05 3.77
CA PRO A 229 -4.74 14.97 4.14
C PRO A 229 -6.17 15.31 3.70
N GLN A 230 -6.98 14.30 3.38
CA GLN A 230 -8.38 14.48 3.00
C GLN A 230 -9.29 13.54 3.80
N HIS A 231 -10.55 13.90 3.97
CA HIS A 231 -11.55 12.95 4.46
C HIS A 231 -11.81 11.88 3.38
N ALA A 232 -11.83 10.61 3.79
CA ALA A 232 -12.04 9.50 2.85
C ALA A 232 -13.34 9.66 2.04
N VAL A 233 -14.41 10.15 2.67
CA VAL A 233 -15.68 10.37 2.01
C VAL A 233 -15.60 11.37 0.85
N GLU A 234 -14.84 12.46 1.00
CA GLU A 234 -14.64 13.47 -0.04
C GLU A 234 -13.85 12.88 -1.23
N LEU A 235 -12.80 12.12 -0.92
CA LEU A 235 -12.01 11.44 -1.93
C LEU A 235 -12.83 10.37 -2.67
N HIS A 236 -13.62 9.57 -1.97
CA HIS A 236 -14.48 8.55 -2.59
C HIS A 236 -15.53 9.19 -3.52
N GLN A 237 -16.10 10.34 -3.14
CA GLN A 237 -16.99 11.12 -4.00
C GLN A 237 -16.27 11.59 -5.26
N GLN A 238 -15.07 12.16 -5.11
CA GLN A 238 -14.26 12.63 -6.23
C GLN A 238 -13.90 11.50 -7.20
N ILE A 239 -13.48 10.34 -6.69
CA ILE A 239 -13.19 9.14 -7.49
C ILE A 239 -14.46 8.58 -8.14
N GLY A 240 -15.61 8.67 -7.46
CA GLY A 240 -16.90 8.28 -8.00
C GLY A 240 -17.29 9.04 -9.27
N THR A 241 -16.82 10.30 -9.45
CA THR A 241 -17.10 11.10 -10.66
C THR A 241 -16.52 10.50 -11.94
N ILE A 242 -15.53 9.63 -11.84
CA ILE A 242 -14.93 8.92 -12.97
C ILE A 242 -15.41 7.46 -13.09
N GLY A 243 -16.53 7.11 -12.42
CA GLY A 243 -17.16 5.80 -12.53
C GLY A 243 -16.44 4.67 -11.78
N LEU A 244 -15.69 5.01 -10.74
CA LEU A 244 -15.06 4.04 -9.85
C LEU A 244 -15.79 3.98 -8.50
N SER A 245 -15.86 2.81 -7.91
CA SER A 245 -16.45 2.60 -6.58
C SER A 245 -15.44 1.91 -5.66
N LEU A 246 -15.44 2.29 -4.39
CA LEU A 246 -14.68 1.61 -3.36
C LEU A 246 -15.18 0.16 -3.23
N ILE A 247 -14.28 -0.80 -3.25
CA ILE A 247 -14.57 -2.22 -3.03
C ILE A 247 -13.90 -2.78 -1.77
N GLY A 248 -13.02 -2.03 -1.14
CA GLY A 248 -12.33 -2.41 0.10
C GLY A 248 -11.00 -1.68 0.26
N SER A 249 -10.18 -2.15 1.17
CA SER A 249 -8.84 -1.62 1.42
C SER A 249 -7.78 -2.69 1.09
N ALA A 250 -6.69 -2.27 0.46
CA ALA A 250 -5.53 -3.14 0.27
C ALA A 250 -4.79 -3.40 1.60
N ASP A 251 -4.89 -2.48 2.58
CA ASP A 251 -4.61 -2.80 3.98
C ASP A 251 -5.75 -3.67 4.53
N VAL A 252 -5.51 -4.98 4.57
CA VAL A 252 -6.52 -5.98 4.93
C VAL A 252 -7.08 -5.82 6.35
N PHE A 253 -6.37 -5.14 7.25
CA PHE A 253 -6.88 -4.81 8.59
C PHE A 253 -8.17 -3.99 8.52
N ASN A 254 -8.26 -3.08 7.55
CA ASN A 254 -9.41 -2.22 7.38
C ASN A 254 -10.66 -2.97 6.89
N ASN A 255 -10.49 -4.19 6.35
CA ASN A 255 -11.58 -5.07 5.91
C ASN A 255 -12.05 -6.05 6.99
N LEU A 256 -11.33 -6.16 8.12
CA LEU A 256 -11.72 -7.05 9.21
C LEU A 256 -13.05 -6.62 9.86
N ASP A 257 -13.77 -7.61 10.41
CA ASP A 257 -15.00 -7.36 11.18
C ASP A 257 -14.73 -6.29 12.26
N PRO A 258 -15.68 -5.37 12.50
CA PRO A 258 -15.55 -4.37 13.57
C PRO A 258 -15.15 -4.93 14.93
N ALA A 259 -15.48 -6.20 15.23
CA ALA A 259 -15.05 -6.85 16.48
C ALA A 259 -13.52 -6.99 16.60
N LEU A 260 -12.78 -7.02 15.47
CA LEU A 260 -11.34 -7.19 15.41
C LEU A 260 -10.59 -5.90 15.06
N SER A 261 -11.29 -4.93 14.47
CA SER A 261 -10.65 -3.74 13.88
C SER A 261 -11.15 -2.42 14.44
N ILE A 262 -12.07 -2.45 15.42
CA ILE A 262 -12.65 -1.24 16.06
C ILE A 262 -12.57 -1.39 17.58
N PRO A 263 -12.21 -0.31 18.32
CA PRO A 263 -12.27 -0.31 19.77
C PRO A 263 -13.65 -0.73 20.30
N GLY A 264 -13.67 -1.59 21.34
CA GLY A 264 -14.87 -2.30 21.79
C GLY A 264 -16.07 -1.41 22.09
N ASN A 265 -15.85 -0.22 22.67
CA ASN A 265 -16.89 0.76 23.00
C ASN A 265 -17.58 1.40 21.79
N LEU A 266 -16.98 1.32 20.57
CA LEU A 266 -17.52 1.93 19.35
C LEU A 266 -18.12 0.92 18.37
N GLN A 267 -17.88 -0.39 18.57
CA GLN A 267 -18.31 -1.45 17.66
C GLN A 267 -19.82 -1.47 17.40
N GLY A 268 -20.61 -1.28 18.48
CA GLY A 268 -22.09 -1.28 18.40
C GLY A 268 -22.61 -0.15 17.52
N LEU A 269 -22.07 1.04 17.65
CA LEU A 269 -22.44 2.21 16.85
C LEU A 269 -22.15 1.98 15.36
N ILE A 270 -20.96 1.48 15.04
CA ILE A 270 -20.53 1.27 13.66
C ILE A 270 -21.40 0.18 13.00
N ARG A 271 -21.71 -0.92 13.71
CA ARG A 271 -22.58 -1.99 13.17
C ARG A 271 -24.01 -1.53 12.89
N GLN A 272 -24.52 -0.55 13.65
CA GLN A 272 -25.86 0.00 13.46
C GLN A 272 -25.93 1.03 12.33
N THR A 273 -24.78 1.47 11.80
CA THR A 273 -24.72 2.51 10.78
C THR A 273 -25.03 1.90 9.40
N ALA A 274 -26.24 2.18 8.89
CA ALA A 274 -26.72 1.65 7.62
C ALA A 274 -26.16 2.36 6.37
N VAL A 275 -25.60 3.57 6.53
CA VAL A 275 -25.05 4.36 5.42
C VAL A 275 -23.58 4.04 5.24
N PRO A 276 -23.16 3.40 4.11
CA PRO A 276 -21.77 2.93 3.95
C PRO A 276 -20.71 4.02 4.11
N MET A 277 -20.93 5.20 3.52
CA MET A 277 -19.99 6.33 3.63
C MET A 277 -19.85 6.84 5.06
N LEU A 278 -20.93 6.87 5.82
CA LEU A 278 -20.89 7.24 7.23
C LEU A 278 -20.16 6.16 8.05
N ALA A 279 -20.40 4.89 7.75
CA ALA A 279 -19.70 3.79 8.41
C ALA A 279 -18.18 3.88 8.19
N GLU A 280 -17.72 4.16 6.97
CA GLU A 280 -16.28 4.37 6.68
C GLU A 280 -15.71 5.57 7.45
N THR A 281 -16.42 6.69 7.51
CA THR A 281 -16.00 7.86 8.30
C THR A 281 -15.88 7.52 9.78
N LEU A 282 -16.85 6.80 10.35
CA LEU A 282 -16.83 6.39 11.76
C LEU A 282 -15.70 5.38 12.06
N LYS A 283 -15.36 4.50 11.11
CA LYS A 283 -14.21 3.61 11.23
C LYS A 283 -12.90 4.40 11.28
N ASP A 284 -12.72 5.41 10.41
CA ASP A 284 -11.54 6.27 10.42
C ASP A 284 -11.40 7.04 11.74
N LEU A 285 -12.51 7.61 12.24
CA LEU A 285 -12.53 8.28 13.53
C LEU A 285 -12.18 7.33 14.68
N ALA A 286 -12.75 6.12 14.67
CA ALA A 286 -12.54 5.13 15.73
C ALA A 286 -11.11 4.59 15.78
N ARG A 287 -10.43 4.50 14.63
CA ARG A 287 -9.07 4.01 14.48
C ARG A 287 -8.02 5.12 14.56
N ASN A 288 -8.41 6.37 14.53
CA ASN A 288 -7.52 7.52 14.30
C ASN A 288 -6.67 7.31 13.05
N THR A 289 -7.31 6.96 11.93
CA THR A 289 -6.63 6.54 10.70
C THR A 289 -5.76 7.69 10.16
N HIS A 290 -4.47 7.41 9.92
CA HIS A 290 -3.49 8.37 9.39
C HIS A 290 -3.41 8.33 7.87
N GLN A 291 -3.55 7.16 7.29
CA GLN A 291 -3.44 6.92 5.84
C GLN A 291 -4.36 5.79 5.44
N ARG A 292 -4.76 5.78 4.18
CA ARG A 292 -5.58 4.73 3.59
C ARG A 292 -4.90 4.18 2.34
N MET A 293 -5.12 2.90 2.10
CA MET A 293 -4.72 2.16 0.91
C MET A 293 -5.99 1.61 0.27
N ASP A 294 -6.78 2.48 -0.34
CA ASP A 294 -8.11 2.11 -0.84
C ASP A 294 -8.04 1.43 -2.19
N LEU A 295 -8.90 0.44 -2.37
CA LEU A 295 -9.06 -0.31 -3.60
C LEU A 295 -10.40 0.02 -4.23
N PHE A 296 -10.35 0.54 -5.45
CA PHE A 296 -11.51 0.91 -6.25
C PHE A 296 -11.62 -0.01 -7.47
N GLN A 297 -12.84 -0.21 -7.95
CA GLN A 297 -13.09 -0.97 -9.17
C GLN A 297 -13.92 -0.15 -10.17
N ARG A 298 -13.57 -0.24 -11.44
CA ARG A 298 -14.36 0.32 -12.53
C ARG A 298 -15.53 -0.61 -12.82
N THR A 299 -16.76 -0.08 -12.71
CA THR A 299 -17.97 -0.86 -12.88
C THR A 299 -17.94 -2.12 -12.01
N PRO A 300 -17.94 -1.98 -10.68
CA PRO A 300 -17.77 -3.11 -9.77
C PRO A 300 -18.83 -4.18 -10.03
N ALA A 301 -18.40 -5.42 -10.11
CA ALA A 301 -19.25 -6.59 -10.35
C ALA A 301 -19.18 -7.53 -9.13
N PRO A 302 -20.13 -7.44 -8.19
CA PRO A 302 -20.24 -8.42 -7.12
C PRO A 302 -20.41 -9.82 -7.70
N LEU A 303 -19.68 -10.79 -7.14
CA LEU A 303 -19.77 -12.17 -7.58
C LEU A 303 -21.05 -12.83 -7.08
N PRO A 304 -21.72 -13.66 -7.89
CA PRO A 304 -22.72 -14.59 -7.39
C PRO A 304 -22.15 -15.48 -6.28
N GLN A 305 -22.97 -15.86 -5.30
CA GLN A 305 -22.50 -16.56 -4.11
C GLN A 305 -21.69 -17.83 -4.42
N ASP A 306 -22.15 -18.64 -5.37
CA ASP A 306 -21.46 -19.88 -5.75
C ASP A 306 -20.10 -19.62 -6.39
N ALA A 307 -20.01 -18.58 -7.23
CA ALA A 307 -18.75 -18.16 -7.85
C ALA A 307 -17.78 -17.59 -6.80
N LEU A 308 -18.28 -16.82 -5.85
CA LEU A 308 -17.49 -16.30 -4.72
C LEU A 308 -16.94 -17.44 -3.87
N ILE A 309 -17.79 -18.38 -3.43
CA ILE A 309 -17.35 -19.52 -2.61
C ILE A 309 -16.31 -20.35 -3.36
N THR A 310 -16.54 -20.63 -4.64
CA THR A 310 -15.61 -21.39 -5.49
C THR A 310 -14.26 -20.65 -5.61
N GLY A 311 -14.30 -19.36 -5.88
CA GLY A 311 -13.09 -18.53 -5.97
C GLY A 311 -12.31 -18.50 -4.66
N LEU A 312 -12.99 -18.24 -3.54
CA LEU A 312 -12.37 -18.22 -2.21
C LEU A 312 -11.76 -19.58 -1.84
N GLN A 313 -12.47 -20.68 -2.08
CA GLN A 313 -11.96 -22.03 -1.81
C GLN A 313 -10.76 -22.40 -2.68
N GLY A 314 -10.62 -21.80 -3.86
CA GLY A 314 -9.48 -21.97 -4.74
C GLY A 314 -8.25 -21.17 -4.35
N MET A 315 -8.38 -20.14 -3.49
CA MET A 315 -7.22 -19.40 -2.99
C MET A 315 -6.28 -20.33 -2.22
N ARG A 316 -4.99 -20.12 -2.39
CA ARG A 316 -3.96 -20.87 -1.68
C ARG A 316 -3.05 -19.91 -0.94
N PHE A 317 -2.54 -20.35 0.20
CA PHE A 317 -1.66 -19.58 1.06
C PHE A 317 -0.42 -20.38 1.43
N THR A 318 0.68 -19.68 1.66
CA THR A 318 1.93 -20.24 2.19
C THR A 318 2.47 -19.36 3.30
N LEU A 319 3.35 -19.91 4.14
CA LEU A 319 4.15 -19.13 5.07
C LEU A 319 5.19 -18.31 4.28
N LEU A 320 5.39 -17.06 4.66
CA LEU A 320 6.52 -16.30 4.14
C LEU A 320 7.85 -16.78 4.75
N PRO A 321 8.97 -16.69 4.02
CA PRO A 321 10.28 -17.06 4.54
C PRO A 321 10.60 -16.35 5.86
N GLY A 322 11.03 -17.11 6.86
CA GLY A 322 11.34 -16.59 8.20
C GLY A 322 10.13 -16.31 9.08
N ALA A 323 8.92 -16.59 8.64
CA ALA A 323 7.71 -16.44 9.44
C ALA A 323 7.73 -17.33 10.68
N ARG A 324 7.25 -16.80 11.81
CA ARG A 324 7.14 -17.57 13.06
C ARG A 324 5.92 -18.49 13.00
N THR A 325 6.13 -19.78 13.22
CA THR A 325 5.08 -20.81 13.27
C THR A 325 4.62 -21.15 14.68
N SER A 326 5.25 -20.55 15.71
CA SER A 326 4.95 -20.77 17.13
C SER A 326 5.22 -19.51 17.94
N GLY A 327 4.61 -19.39 19.11
CA GLY A 327 4.77 -18.26 20.02
C GLY A 327 3.44 -17.57 20.34
N PRO A 328 3.48 -16.43 21.04
CA PRO A 328 2.27 -15.72 21.44
C PRO A 328 1.50 -15.24 20.22
N THR A 329 0.18 -15.43 20.26
CA THR A 329 -0.78 -14.97 19.22
C THR A 329 -1.25 -13.53 19.46
N ILE A 330 -0.33 -12.68 19.97
CA ILE A 330 -0.58 -11.24 20.15
C ILE A 330 -0.01 -10.50 18.95
N TYR A 331 -0.84 -9.76 18.29
CA TYR A 331 -0.51 -9.02 17.08
C TYR A 331 -0.69 -7.52 17.30
N ALA A 332 0.34 -6.75 17.00
CA ALA A 332 0.25 -5.30 16.99
C ALA A 332 -0.69 -4.85 15.85
N THR A 333 -1.67 -4.02 16.19
CA THR A 333 -2.65 -3.48 15.25
C THR A 333 -2.82 -1.98 15.42
N PRO A 334 -3.43 -1.27 14.46
CA PRO A 334 -3.71 0.16 14.60
C PRO A 334 -4.57 0.54 15.82
N ILE A 335 -5.32 -0.40 16.39
CA ILE A 335 -6.14 -0.17 17.60
C ILE A 335 -5.49 -0.69 18.89
N GLY A 336 -4.20 -1.05 18.84
CA GLY A 336 -3.45 -1.67 19.91
C GLY A 336 -3.26 -3.17 19.72
N ASP A 337 -2.70 -3.84 20.71
CA ASP A 337 -2.43 -5.26 20.66
C ASP A 337 -3.72 -6.08 20.65
N VAL A 338 -3.86 -6.97 19.68
CA VAL A 338 -4.99 -7.91 19.56
C VAL A 338 -4.47 -9.33 19.81
N GLN A 339 -5.08 -10.01 20.76
CA GLN A 339 -4.80 -11.42 21.01
C GLN A 339 -5.75 -12.26 20.15
N ALA A 340 -5.20 -12.97 19.16
CA ALA A 340 -5.97 -13.97 18.42
C ALA A 340 -6.11 -15.27 19.22
N PRO A 341 -7.24 -16.00 19.13
CA PRO A 341 -7.41 -17.27 19.81
C PRO A 341 -6.39 -18.30 19.31
N GLU A 342 -5.54 -18.80 20.20
CA GLU A 342 -4.52 -19.81 19.88
C GLU A 342 -5.15 -21.06 19.25
N ALA A 343 -6.36 -21.43 19.71
CA ALA A 343 -7.13 -22.55 19.16
C ALA A 343 -7.47 -22.41 17.66
N LEU A 344 -7.47 -21.20 17.10
CA LEU A 344 -7.66 -20.95 15.67
C LEU A 344 -6.31 -20.84 14.94
N ILE A 345 -5.37 -20.12 15.51
CA ILE A 345 -4.11 -19.76 14.82
C ILE A 345 -3.12 -20.93 14.80
N ALA A 346 -2.94 -21.67 15.93
CA ALA A 346 -1.95 -22.75 15.98
C ALA A 346 -2.24 -23.89 14.98
N PRO A 347 -3.48 -24.42 14.83
CA PRO A 347 -3.77 -25.41 13.81
C PRO A 347 -3.56 -24.90 12.38
N LEU A 348 -3.84 -23.63 12.13
CA LEU A 348 -3.66 -22.99 10.81
C LEU A 348 -2.18 -22.93 10.46
N LEU A 349 -1.34 -22.38 11.35
CA LEU A 349 0.12 -22.31 11.14
C LEU A 349 0.73 -23.71 11.00
N LYS A 350 0.32 -24.67 11.83
CA LYS A 350 0.78 -26.07 11.73
C LYS A 350 0.45 -26.70 10.37
N SER A 351 -0.73 -26.38 9.80
CA SER A 351 -1.08 -26.89 8.49
C SER A 351 -0.24 -26.25 7.39
N LEU A 352 -0.02 -24.93 7.46
CA LEU A 352 0.80 -24.19 6.51
C LEU A 352 2.28 -24.51 6.58
N ASP A 353 2.78 -24.97 7.73
CA ASP A 353 4.15 -25.45 7.92
C ASP A 353 4.46 -26.73 7.12
N GLN A 354 3.43 -27.47 6.70
CA GLN A 354 3.55 -28.65 5.83
C GLN A 354 3.62 -28.29 4.35
N GLY A 355 3.51 -27.01 4.01
CA GLY A 355 3.49 -26.46 2.65
C GLY A 355 2.22 -25.67 2.32
N PRO A 356 2.11 -25.16 1.09
CA PRO A 356 0.97 -24.36 0.66
C PRO A 356 -0.36 -25.07 0.79
N GLN A 357 -1.37 -24.39 1.35
CA GLN A 357 -2.71 -24.95 1.61
C GLN A 357 -3.80 -24.16 0.89
N SER A 358 -4.83 -24.83 0.40
CA SER A 358 -6.02 -24.17 -0.14
C SER A 358 -6.99 -23.77 1.00
N VAL A 359 -7.74 -22.69 0.77
CA VAL A 359 -8.85 -22.31 1.68
C VAL A 359 -9.84 -23.45 1.84
N ARG A 360 -10.07 -24.25 0.78
CA ARG A 360 -10.90 -25.47 0.81
C ARG A 360 -10.41 -26.49 1.86
N ASP A 361 -9.10 -26.66 1.98
CA ASP A 361 -8.53 -27.61 2.94
C ASP A 361 -8.49 -27.02 4.34
N LEU A 362 -8.08 -25.76 4.47
CA LEU A 362 -8.01 -25.04 5.73
C LEU A 362 -9.35 -24.92 6.46
N VAL A 363 -10.45 -24.71 5.72
CA VAL A 363 -11.79 -24.58 6.33
C VAL A 363 -12.29 -25.91 6.96
N ARG A 364 -11.70 -27.05 6.55
CA ARG A 364 -12.02 -28.37 7.10
C ARG A 364 -11.29 -28.67 8.40
N LEU A 365 -10.30 -27.87 8.78
CA LEU A 365 -9.64 -28.02 10.08
C LEU A 365 -10.68 -27.92 11.20
N PRO A 366 -10.63 -28.81 12.23
CA PRO A 366 -11.63 -28.80 13.31
C PRO A 366 -11.78 -27.44 14.00
N ALA A 367 -10.75 -26.64 14.02
CA ALA A 367 -10.74 -25.28 14.57
C ALA A 367 -11.76 -24.36 13.88
N PHE A 368 -12.02 -24.55 12.59
CA PHE A 368 -12.97 -23.72 11.83
C PHE A 368 -14.33 -24.37 11.65
N ALA A 369 -14.44 -25.68 11.76
CA ALA A 369 -15.70 -26.45 11.65
C ALA A 369 -16.56 -26.07 10.42
N GLY A 370 -15.92 -25.75 9.30
CA GLY A 370 -16.54 -25.29 8.07
C GLY A 370 -16.90 -23.80 8.03
N ASN A 371 -16.61 -23.02 9.06
CA ASN A 371 -16.87 -21.58 9.12
C ASN A 371 -15.84 -20.80 8.28
N LEU A 372 -16.22 -20.55 7.02
CA LEU A 372 -15.38 -19.82 6.07
C LEU A 372 -15.09 -18.36 6.53
N GLY A 373 -16.09 -17.70 7.15
CA GLY A 373 -15.92 -16.32 7.62
C GLY A 373 -14.82 -16.21 8.69
N THR A 374 -14.83 -17.09 9.70
CA THR A 374 -13.79 -17.14 10.74
C THR A 374 -12.41 -17.44 10.15
N LEU A 375 -12.32 -18.37 9.19
CA LEU A 375 -11.07 -18.66 8.51
C LEU A 375 -10.54 -17.43 7.76
N LEU A 376 -11.38 -16.74 6.96
CA LEU A 376 -10.97 -15.56 6.19
C LEU A 376 -10.48 -14.42 7.09
N GLN A 377 -11.14 -14.19 8.24
CA GLN A 377 -10.67 -13.20 9.22
C GLN A 377 -9.28 -13.60 9.80
N SER A 378 -9.08 -14.88 10.09
CA SER A 378 -7.79 -15.39 10.57
C SER A 378 -6.68 -15.27 9.52
N LEU A 379 -6.98 -15.57 8.25
CA LEU A 379 -6.03 -15.41 7.14
C LEU A 379 -5.66 -13.94 6.94
N GLN A 380 -6.62 -13.02 6.91
CA GLN A 380 -6.35 -11.59 6.77
C GLN A 380 -5.49 -11.05 7.91
N LEU A 381 -5.73 -11.50 9.15
CA LEU A 381 -4.89 -11.12 10.29
C LEU A 381 -3.44 -11.60 10.12
N LEU A 382 -3.24 -12.85 9.66
CA LEU A 382 -1.89 -13.37 9.40
C LEU A 382 -1.24 -12.72 8.17
N MET A 383 -2.01 -12.34 7.14
CA MET A 383 -1.52 -11.55 5.98
C MET A 383 -1.03 -10.17 6.42
N MET A 384 -1.80 -9.48 7.27
CA MET A 384 -1.41 -8.17 7.81
C MET A 384 -0.05 -8.26 8.53
N GLN A 385 0.16 -9.33 9.29
CA GLN A 385 1.39 -9.56 10.08
C GLN A 385 2.57 -10.11 9.25
N GLU A 386 2.43 -10.22 7.93
CA GLU A 386 3.48 -10.78 7.04
C GLU A 386 3.91 -12.20 7.43
N ILE A 387 3.00 -12.99 8.02
CA ILE A 387 3.24 -14.39 8.37
C ILE A 387 2.91 -15.28 7.18
N ILE A 388 1.81 -14.99 6.48
CA ILE A 388 1.36 -15.73 5.30
C ILE A 388 1.14 -14.79 4.11
N HIS A 389 1.18 -15.38 2.92
CA HIS A 389 0.84 -14.66 1.68
C HIS A 389 0.04 -15.58 0.75
N PRO A 390 -0.86 -15.03 -0.08
CA PRO A 390 -1.41 -15.78 -1.21
C PRO A 390 -0.28 -16.29 -2.10
N ILE A 391 -0.43 -17.49 -2.66
CA ILE A 391 0.55 -18.08 -3.58
C ILE A 391 0.08 -17.91 -5.02
N LEU A 392 1.00 -17.48 -5.88
CA LEU A 392 0.76 -17.31 -7.31
C LEU A 392 0.86 -18.65 -8.05
N GLN A 393 1.94 -19.39 -7.81
CA GLN A 393 2.26 -20.65 -8.46
C GLN A 393 3.22 -21.50 -7.62
N ASP A 394 3.16 -22.83 -7.83
CA ASP A 394 3.97 -23.76 -7.05
C ASP A 394 5.45 -23.84 -7.47
N SER A 395 5.75 -23.47 -8.71
CA SER A 395 7.11 -23.58 -9.27
C SER A 395 7.39 -22.36 -10.15
N PRO A 396 7.70 -21.21 -9.54
CA PRO A 396 7.98 -19.99 -10.28
C PRO A 396 9.31 -20.09 -11.03
N ASN A 397 9.45 -19.25 -12.08
CA ASN A 397 10.76 -19.01 -12.66
C ASN A 397 11.54 -18.07 -11.73
N GLU A 398 12.53 -18.60 -11.03
CA GLU A 398 13.31 -17.88 -10.03
C GLU A 398 14.44 -17.02 -10.61
N THR A 399 14.70 -17.06 -11.92
CA THR A 399 15.85 -16.37 -12.54
C THR A 399 15.81 -14.85 -12.30
N ALA A 400 14.70 -14.20 -12.65
CA ALA A 400 14.56 -12.76 -12.46
C ALA A 400 14.38 -12.37 -10.98
N PRO A 401 13.58 -13.08 -10.14
CA PRO A 401 13.51 -12.86 -8.70
C PRO A 401 14.85 -12.91 -7.98
N ILE A 402 15.69 -13.92 -8.28
CA ILE A 402 17.03 -14.05 -7.69
C ILE A 402 17.95 -12.90 -8.13
N ALA A 403 17.98 -12.59 -9.43
CA ALA A 403 18.82 -11.53 -9.98
C ALA A 403 18.42 -10.16 -9.40
N LEU A 404 17.12 -9.90 -9.24
CA LEU A 404 16.60 -8.66 -8.64
C LEU A 404 16.94 -8.58 -7.14
N SER A 405 16.82 -9.69 -6.40
CA SER A 405 17.22 -9.76 -4.98
C SER A 405 18.70 -9.46 -4.80
N GLN A 406 19.56 -9.97 -5.69
CA GLN A 406 20.99 -9.66 -5.67
C GLN A 406 21.23 -8.17 -5.95
N TRP A 407 20.56 -7.61 -6.96
CA TRP A 407 20.68 -6.17 -7.25
C TRP A 407 20.26 -5.31 -6.06
N PHE A 408 19.19 -5.67 -5.35
CA PHE A 408 18.76 -4.97 -4.12
C PHE A 408 19.84 -5.01 -3.05
N ALA A 409 20.44 -6.18 -2.81
CA ALA A 409 21.53 -6.33 -1.83
C ALA A 409 22.75 -5.46 -2.19
N ASP A 410 23.14 -5.43 -3.46
CA ASP A 410 24.28 -4.65 -3.94
C ASP A 410 24.06 -3.13 -3.87
N HIS A 411 22.78 -2.69 -3.80
CA HIS A 411 22.39 -1.27 -3.73
C HIS A 411 21.79 -0.86 -2.37
N ALA A 412 22.13 -1.60 -1.31
CA ALA A 412 21.68 -1.36 0.06
C ALA A 412 20.14 -1.28 0.23
N ALA A 413 19.39 -1.91 -0.65
CA ALA A 413 17.96 -2.13 -0.51
C ALA A 413 17.72 -3.51 0.13
N SER A 414 17.22 -3.53 1.37
CA SER A 414 17.10 -4.74 2.18
C SER A 414 15.83 -5.54 1.84
N PHE A 415 15.75 -6.05 0.60
CA PHE A 415 14.61 -6.84 0.12
C PHE A 415 15.07 -8.13 -0.57
N ALA A 416 14.30 -9.21 -0.36
CA ALA A 416 14.40 -10.46 -1.12
C ALA A 416 13.06 -10.77 -1.78
N VAL A 417 13.08 -11.03 -3.08
CA VAL A 417 11.88 -11.37 -3.86
C VAL A 417 11.47 -12.81 -3.56
N VAL A 418 10.17 -13.03 -3.34
CA VAL A 418 9.54 -14.33 -3.11
C VAL A 418 8.67 -14.63 -4.33
N GLY A 419 9.27 -15.30 -5.32
CA GLY A 419 8.68 -15.50 -6.65
C GLY A 419 7.33 -16.22 -6.62
N GLU A 420 7.21 -17.26 -5.79
CA GLU A 420 5.97 -18.03 -5.64
C GLU A 420 4.78 -17.20 -5.09
N CYS A 421 5.07 -16.16 -4.33
CA CYS A 421 4.08 -15.26 -3.74
C CYS A 421 3.87 -13.98 -4.57
N GLY A 422 4.70 -13.70 -5.57
CA GLY A 422 4.63 -12.44 -6.30
C GLY A 422 4.86 -11.21 -5.40
N THR A 423 5.78 -11.31 -4.42
CA THR A 423 6.04 -10.29 -3.41
C THR A 423 7.53 -10.21 -3.05
N ALA A 424 7.88 -9.36 -2.11
CA ALA A 424 9.20 -9.36 -1.48
C ALA A 424 9.08 -9.26 0.04
N ILE A 425 10.10 -9.70 0.74
CA ILE A 425 10.25 -9.58 2.20
C ILE A 425 11.46 -8.73 2.54
N ARG A 426 11.44 -8.10 3.72
CA ARG A 426 12.63 -7.43 4.24
C ARG A 426 13.67 -8.46 4.67
N THR A 427 14.92 -8.23 4.27
CA THR A 427 16.06 -9.00 4.78
C THR A 427 16.62 -8.30 6.03
N ALA A 428 17.05 -9.07 7.01
CA ALA A 428 17.83 -8.51 8.12
C ALA A 428 19.17 -7.99 7.58
N ASN A 429 19.52 -6.76 7.94
CA ASN A 429 20.85 -6.21 7.67
C ASN A 429 21.88 -6.87 8.60
#